data_a2f7fdf77f6f0f7e48d9ad5e7788689c
#
_entry.id   a2f7fdf77f6f0f7e48d9ad5e7788689c
#
_cell.length_a   1.000
_cell.length_b   1.000
_cell.length_c   1.000
_cell.angle_alpha   90.00
_cell.angle_beta   90.00
_cell.angle_gamma   90.00
#
_symmetry.space_group_name_H-M   'P 1'
#
loop_
_entity.id
_entity.type
_entity.pdbx_description
1 polymer ?
#
loop_
_entity_poly.entity_id
_entity_poly.type
_entity_poly.pdbx_seq_one_letter_code
_entity_poly.pdbx_strand_id
1 'polypeptide(L)'
;KKQSQLLKTYQEYQKKVEAQAKELSAKYYDTFKEYEKTPSAFNAASVKELSKVDLKEGDGAEITDSTTKFQAYYIGWKPDGTVFDSSFSNGSLKSPVVFKKDNNEWNVIKGWSEGLKGMKVGGVRELTIPADKAYGAQGSPNSEDSSKSIAPNTPLKFIVMLIPDFEEVPQPDLQGIE
;
A
#
# COMPACT_ATOMS: atom_id res chain seq x y z
N LYS A 1 -18.57 -28.82 -15.37
CA LYS A 1 -17.16 -29.19 -15.57
C LYS A 1 -16.26 -27.99 -15.75
N LYS A 2 -16.68 -26.99 -16.56
CA LYS A 2 -15.90 -25.76 -16.79
C LYS A 2 -15.79 -24.93 -15.54
N GLN A 3 -16.87 -24.79 -14.79
CA GLN A 3 -16.87 -24.04 -13.53
C GLN A 3 -15.99 -24.67 -12.47
N SER A 4 -15.97 -26.00 -12.39
CA SER A 4 -15.11 -26.72 -11.45
C SER A 4 -13.63 -26.53 -11.78
N GLN A 5 -13.31 -26.54 -13.07
CA GLN A 5 -11.93 -26.32 -13.54
C GLN A 5 -11.47 -24.89 -13.30
N LEU A 6 -12.35 -23.91 -13.54
CA LEU A 6 -12.11 -22.52 -13.28
C LEU A 6 -11.84 -22.28 -11.79
N LEU A 7 -12.70 -22.84 -10.94
CA LEU A 7 -12.56 -22.72 -9.49
C LEU A 7 -11.24 -23.34 -9.02
N LYS A 8 -10.88 -24.52 -9.54
CA LYS A 8 -9.63 -25.19 -9.19
C LYS A 8 -8.42 -24.35 -9.59
N THR A 9 -8.43 -23.81 -10.80
CA THR A 9 -7.35 -22.96 -11.31
C THR A 9 -7.19 -21.71 -10.44
N TYR A 10 -8.29 -21.07 -10.06
CA TYR A 10 -8.29 -19.90 -9.22
C TYR A 10 -7.78 -20.21 -7.80
N GLN A 11 -8.19 -21.36 -7.25
CA GLN A 11 -7.71 -21.79 -5.93
C GLN A 11 -6.22 -22.08 -5.92
N GLU A 12 -5.69 -22.68 -6.99
CA GLU A 12 -4.26 -22.92 -7.13
C GLU A 12 -3.48 -21.59 -7.22
N TYR A 13 -4.03 -20.62 -7.95
CA TYR A 13 -3.47 -19.27 -8.02
C TYR A 13 -3.43 -18.63 -6.63
N GLN A 14 -4.55 -18.67 -5.89
CA GLN A 14 -4.62 -18.10 -4.54
C GLN A 14 -3.61 -18.72 -3.59
N LYS A 15 -3.41 -20.04 -3.66
CA LYS A 15 -2.41 -20.72 -2.84
C LYS A 15 -1.00 -20.24 -3.12
N LYS A 16 -0.68 -20.00 -4.39
CA LYS A 16 0.64 -19.47 -4.78
C LYS A 16 0.83 -18.04 -4.28
N VAL A 17 -0.21 -17.21 -4.37
CA VAL A 17 -0.18 -15.83 -3.86
C VAL A 17 0.03 -15.83 -2.35
N GLU A 18 -0.70 -16.67 -1.61
CA GLU A 18 -0.56 -16.79 -0.17
C GLU A 18 0.83 -17.29 0.24
N ALA A 19 1.37 -18.26 -0.49
CA ALA A 19 2.72 -18.77 -0.24
C ALA A 19 3.76 -17.69 -0.46
N GLN A 20 3.64 -16.90 -1.52
CA GLN A 20 4.53 -15.79 -1.80
C GLN A 20 4.41 -14.70 -0.73
N ALA A 21 3.19 -14.37 -0.32
CA ALA A 21 2.97 -13.38 0.74
C ALA A 21 3.67 -13.78 2.04
N LYS A 22 3.58 -15.07 2.38
CA LYS A 22 4.21 -15.62 3.57
C LYS A 22 5.72 -15.60 3.48
N GLU A 23 6.27 -15.94 2.32
CA GLU A 23 7.71 -15.90 2.07
C GLU A 23 8.25 -14.46 2.18
N LEU A 24 7.56 -13.50 1.57
CA LEU A 24 7.95 -12.10 1.64
C LEU A 24 7.79 -11.54 3.06
N SER A 25 6.72 -11.93 3.76
CA SER A 25 6.52 -11.54 5.16
C SER A 25 7.68 -12.01 6.03
N ALA A 26 8.16 -13.24 5.81
CA ALA A 26 9.30 -13.76 6.57
C ALA A 26 10.56 -12.91 6.38
N LYS A 27 10.71 -12.27 5.22
CA LYS A 27 11.85 -11.38 4.94
C LYS A 27 11.71 -9.99 5.56
N TYR A 28 10.49 -9.44 5.61
CA TYR A 28 10.30 -8.01 5.87
C TYR A 28 9.51 -7.68 7.13
N TYR A 29 8.80 -8.64 7.71
CA TYR A 29 7.97 -8.37 8.88
C TYR A 29 8.77 -7.80 10.04
N ASP A 30 9.90 -8.40 10.38
CA ASP A 30 10.71 -7.96 11.52
C ASP A 30 11.22 -6.53 11.35
N THR A 31 11.47 -6.10 10.10
CA THR A 31 11.91 -4.74 9.82
C THR A 31 10.76 -3.74 9.92
N PHE A 32 9.54 -4.13 9.53
CA PHE A 32 8.41 -3.20 9.46
C PHE A 32 7.53 -3.21 10.73
N LYS A 33 7.58 -4.26 11.53
CA LYS A 33 6.67 -4.46 12.66
C LYS A 33 6.70 -3.34 13.70
N GLU A 34 7.82 -2.65 13.87
CA GLU A 34 7.94 -1.57 14.83
C GLU A 34 6.99 -0.41 14.53
N TYR A 35 6.58 -0.25 13.30
CA TYR A 35 5.71 0.84 12.87
C TYR A 35 4.22 0.55 13.06
N GLU A 36 3.86 -0.67 13.37
CA GLU A 36 2.45 -1.06 13.54
C GLU A 36 1.74 -0.27 14.64
N LYS A 37 2.46 0.15 15.66
CA LYS A 37 1.91 0.88 16.80
C LYS A 37 2.08 2.39 16.71
N THR A 38 2.65 2.89 15.62
CA THR A 38 2.88 4.32 15.44
C THR A 38 1.59 5.13 15.25
N PRO A 39 0.53 4.63 14.57
CA PRO A 39 -0.67 5.41 14.36
C PRO A 39 -1.21 6.02 15.64
N SER A 40 -1.46 7.33 15.61
CA SER A 40 -1.99 8.10 16.73
C SER A 40 -2.73 9.31 16.20
N ALA A 41 -3.57 9.91 17.03
CA ALA A 41 -4.34 11.09 16.64
C ALA A 41 -3.41 12.24 16.25
N PHE A 42 -3.84 13.03 15.27
CA PHE A 42 -3.14 14.24 14.85
C PHE A 42 -4.15 15.33 14.50
N ASN A 43 -3.69 16.58 14.50
CA ASN A 43 -4.57 17.73 14.24
C ASN A 43 -4.78 17.89 12.73
N ALA A 44 -5.99 17.57 12.26
CA ALA A 44 -6.35 17.67 10.85
C ALA A 44 -6.15 19.09 10.31
N ALA A 45 -6.48 20.10 11.12
CA ALA A 45 -6.38 21.50 10.70
C ALA A 45 -4.94 21.97 10.46
N SER A 46 -3.96 21.25 11.02
CA SER A 46 -2.54 21.59 10.85
C SER A 46 -1.97 21.09 9.52
N VAL A 47 -2.67 20.19 8.83
CA VAL A 47 -2.19 19.58 7.60
C VAL A 47 -2.59 20.45 6.41
N LYS A 48 -1.67 21.31 5.96
CA LYS A 48 -1.93 22.28 4.88
C LYS A 48 -1.23 21.90 3.58
N GLU A 49 -0.17 21.11 3.67
CA GLU A 49 0.59 20.67 2.51
C GLU A 49 1.14 19.26 2.75
N LEU A 50 1.57 18.64 1.66
CA LEU A 50 2.21 17.32 1.73
C LEU A 50 3.55 17.45 2.45
N SER A 51 3.76 16.59 3.45
CA SER A 51 5.06 16.49 4.11
C SER A 51 5.51 15.06 4.20
N LYS A 52 6.82 14.88 4.27
CA LYS A 52 7.47 13.56 4.30
C LYS A 52 8.64 13.58 5.26
N VAL A 53 8.79 12.49 6.00
CA VAL A 53 9.90 12.29 6.93
C VAL A 53 10.46 10.89 6.69
N ASP A 54 11.75 10.80 6.41
CA ASP A 54 12.41 9.51 6.27
C ASP A 54 12.70 8.93 7.65
N LEU A 55 12.06 7.83 7.97
CA LEU A 55 12.26 7.11 9.24
C LEU A 55 13.44 6.17 9.14
N LYS A 56 13.72 5.69 7.94
CA LYS A 56 14.88 4.87 7.63
C LYS A 56 15.26 5.15 6.18
N GLU A 57 16.54 5.39 5.94
CA GLU A 57 17.04 5.56 4.59
C GLU A 57 17.30 4.21 3.93
N GLY A 58 16.81 4.03 2.70
CA GLY A 58 17.13 2.86 1.90
C GLY A 58 18.43 3.06 1.12
N ASP A 59 18.95 1.98 0.61
CA ASP A 59 20.16 1.98 -0.19
C ASP A 59 19.93 1.41 -1.61
N GLY A 60 18.70 1.05 -1.93
CA GLY A 60 18.35 0.54 -3.25
C GLY A 60 18.02 1.62 -4.26
N ALA A 61 17.32 1.25 -5.32
CA ALA A 61 16.95 2.15 -6.39
C ALA A 61 16.04 3.29 -5.88
N GLU A 62 16.25 4.48 -6.41
CA GLU A 62 15.49 5.67 -6.03
C GLU A 62 14.25 5.81 -6.93
N ILE A 63 13.13 6.24 -6.33
CA ILE A 63 11.94 6.61 -7.11
C ILE A 63 12.17 7.98 -7.73
N THR A 64 12.13 8.00 -9.06
CA THR A 64 12.32 9.21 -9.89
C THR A 64 11.13 9.35 -10.84
N ASP A 65 11.15 10.38 -11.66
CA ASP A 65 10.12 10.58 -12.69
C ASP A 65 10.11 9.46 -13.75
N SER A 66 11.21 8.75 -13.91
CA SER A 66 11.29 7.62 -14.85
C SER A 66 10.90 6.28 -14.23
N THR A 67 10.65 6.22 -12.94
CA THR A 67 10.19 4.99 -12.29
C THR A 67 8.78 4.65 -12.78
N THR A 68 8.56 3.40 -13.18
CA THR A 68 7.26 2.94 -13.70
C THR A 68 6.57 1.91 -12.82
N LYS A 69 7.27 1.42 -11.79
CA LYS A 69 6.76 0.38 -10.91
C LYS A 69 7.46 0.46 -9.57
N PHE A 70 6.71 0.29 -8.49
CA PHE A 70 7.28 0.06 -7.17
C PHE A 70 6.34 -0.85 -6.36
N GLN A 71 6.85 -1.44 -5.30
CA GLN A 71 6.09 -2.29 -4.42
C GLN A 71 6.39 -1.92 -2.98
N ALA A 72 5.38 -2.05 -2.12
CA ALA A 72 5.46 -1.53 -0.77
C ALA A 72 4.56 -2.27 0.21
N TYR A 73 4.97 -2.23 1.47
CA TYR A 73 4.09 -2.44 2.63
C TYR A 73 3.76 -1.07 3.21
N TYR A 74 2.64 -0.96 3.88
CA TYR A 74 2.24 0.32 4.46
C TYR A 74 1.21 0.17 5.57
N ILE A 75 1.05 1.24 6.32
CA ILE A 75 -0.04 1.42 7.26
C ILE A 75 -0.52 2.86 7.15
N GLY A 76 -1.84 3.06 7.05
CA GLY A 76 -2.44 4.38 6.90
C GLY A 76 -3.47 4.63 7.98
N TRP A 77 -3.54 5.88 8.48
CA TRP A 77 -4.49 6.23 9.53
C TRP A 77 -5.06 7.62 9.35
N LYS A 78 -6.18 7.83 10.06
CA LYS A 78 -6.98 9.05 10.02
C LYS A 78 -6.62 9.97 11.20
N PRO A 79 -7.11 11.21 11.19
CA PRO A 79 -6.80 12.16 12.27
C PRO A 79 -7.16 11.69 13.68
N ASP A 80 -8.16 10.82 13.84
CA ASP A 80 -8.50 10.27 15.15
C ASP A 80 -7.59 9.12 15.58
N GLY A 81 -6.61 8.75 14.76
CA GLY A 81 -5.69 7.65 15.02
C GLY A 81 -6.17 6.30 14.49
N THR A 82 -7.38 6.23 13.94
CA THR A 82 -7.92 4.98 13.42
C THR A 82 -7.19 4.53 12.17
N VAL A 83 -6.65 3.32 12.19
CA VAL A 83 -6.05 2.71 11.00
C VAL A 83 -7.15 2.31 10.04
N PHE A 84 -7.10 2.83 8.81
CA PHE A 84 -8.11 2.50 7.80
C PHE A 84 -7.61 1.47 6.79
N ASP A 85 -6.30 1.28 6.67
CA ASP A 85 -5.70 0.31 5.77
C ASP A 85 -4.30 -0.05 6.25
N SER A 86 -3.94 -1.33 6.15
CA SER A 86 -2.68 -1.81 6.71
C SER A 86 -2.23 -3.10 6.03
N SER A 87 -0.93 -3.20 5.82
CA SER A 87 -0.30 -4.46 5.40
C SER A 87 -0.22 -5.49 6.52
N PHE A 88 -0.36 -5.08 7.78
CA PHE A 88 -0.25 -5.99 8.92
C PHE A 88 -1.50 -6.86 9.07
N SER A 89 -1.30 -8.12 9.42
CA SER A 89 -2.37 -9.07 9.70
C SER A 89 -1.88 -10.13 10.69
N ASN A 90 -2.34 -10.06 11.93
CA ASN A 90 -2.11 -11.10 12.96
C ASN A 90 -0.63 -11.56 13.06
N GLY A 91 0.27 -10.60 13.25
CA GLY A 91 1.70 -10.89 13.44
C GLY A 91 2.45 -11.23 12.17
N SER A 92 1.90 -10.87 11.02
CA SER A 92 2.55 -11.06 9.72
C SER A 92 2.16 -9.93 8.77
N LEU A 93 2.71 -9.96 7.56
CA LEU A 93 2.35 -9.03 6.49
C LEU A 93 1.54 -9.76 5.41
N LYS A 94 0.48 -9.10 4.95
CA LYS A 94 -0.26 -9.52 3.76
C LYS A 94 0.63 -9.35 2.52
N SER A 95 0.11 -9.71 1.34
CA SER A 95 0.81 -9.46 0.08
C SER A 95 1.17 -7.98 -0.03
N PRO A 96 2.41 -7.67 -0.43
CA PRO A 96 2.75 -6.27 -0.69
C PRO A 96 1.92 -5.76 -1.86
N VAL A 97 1.72 -4.44 -1.89
CA VAL A 97 1.00 -3.81 -3.00
C VAL A 97 2.01 -3.44 -4.07
N VAL A 98 1.67 -3.73 -5.32
CA VAL A 98 2.47 -3.37 -6.48
C VAL A 98 1.77 -2.24 -7.22
N PHE A 99 2.48 -1.13 -7.38
CA PHE A 99 1.98 0.05 -8.08
C PHE A 99 2.71 0.19 -9.41
N LYS A 100 1.95 0.43 -10.47
CA LYS A 100 2.48 0.58 -11.82
C LYS A 100 1.95 1.86 -12.45
N LYS A 101 2.74 2.46 -13.32
CA LYS A 101 2.27 3.54 -14.18
C LYS A 101 1.51 2.94 -15.36
N ASP A 102 0.36 3.54 -15.66
CA ASP A 102 -0.43 3.23 -16.84
C ASP A 102 -0.68 4.53 -17.58
N ASN A 103 -0.33 4.59 -18.85
CA ASN A 103 -0.41 5.82 -19.65
C ASN A 103 0.30 7.00 -18.96
N ASN A 104 1.46 6.73 -18.38
CA ASN A 104 2.30 7.71 -17.69
C ASN A 104 1.66 8.27 -16.41
N GLU A 105 0.64 7.61 -15.87
CA GLU A 105 -0.01 8.00 -14.62
C GLU A 105 0.02 6.86 -13.61
N TRP A 106 0.23 7.23 -12.34
CA TRP A 106 0.17 6.29 -11.24
C TRP A 106 -1.28 6.06 -10.80
N ASN A 107 -1.65 4.81 -10.60
CA ASN A 107 -2.96 4.45 -10.05
C ASN A 107 -2.90 4.45 -8.51
N VAL A 108 -2.62 5.62 -7.94
CA VAL A 108 -2.47 5.83 -6.50
C VAL A 108 -2.77 7.29 -6.21
N ILE A 109 -3.15 7.62 -4.98
CA ILE A 109 -3.40 9.00 -4.59
C ILE A 109 -2.15 9.86 -4.80
N LYS A 110 -2.36 11.14 -5.10
CA LYS A 110 -1.26 12.08 -5.41
C LYS A 110 -0.25 12.19 -4.28
N GLY A 111 -0.73 12.12 -3.03
CA GLY A 111 0.15 12.15 -1.87
C GLY A 111 1.22 11.06 -1.89
N TRP A 112 0.93 9.91 -2.49
CA TRP A 112 1.92 8.85 -2.68
C TRP A 112 2.82 9.11 -3.88
N SER A 113 2.24 9.40 -5.04
CA SER A 113 3.05 9.61 -6.24
C SER A 113 4.00 10.79 -6.10
N GLU A 114 3.61 11.83 -5.38
CA GLU A 114 4.47 12.97 -5.09
C GLU A 114 5.35 12.73 -3.86
N GLY A 115 4.77 12.14 -2.81
CA GLY A 115 5.45 11.96 -1.53
C GLY A 115 6.56 10.91 -1.53
N LEU A 116 6.48 9.93 -2.44
CA LEU A 116 7.49 8.87 -2.52
C LEU A 116 8.66 9.20 -3.46
N LYS A 117 8.58 10.30 -4.20
CA LYS A 117 9.72 10.72 -5.04
C LYS A 117 10.95 10.93 -4.18
N GLY A 118 12.08 10.45 -4.66
CA GLY A 118 13.35 10.53 -3.96
C GLY A 118 13.57 9.45 -2.91
N MET A 119 12.57 8.65 -2.61
CA MET A 119 12.70 7.55 -1.67
C MET A 119 13.44 6.38 -2.33
N LYS A 120 14.28 5.72 -1.56
CA LYS A 120 15.03 4.56 -2.05
C LYS A 120 14.45 3.26 -1.52
N VAL A 121 14.54 2.22 -2.32
CA VAL A 121 14.13 0.88 -1.93
C VAL A 121 14.89 0.45 -0.66
N GLY A 122 14.18 -0.15 0.27
CA GLY A 122 14.68 -0.51 1.59
C GLY A 122 14.43 0.56 2.64
N GLY A 123 13.98 1.74 2.24
CA GLY A 123 13.67 2.83 3.14
C GLY A 123 12.26 2.75 3.72
N VAL A 124 12.02 3.54 4.76
CA VAL A 124 10.71 3.73 5.39
C VAL A 124 10.47 5.23 5.51
N ARG A 125 9.32 5.67 5.02
CA ARG A 125 8.97 7.10 4.99
C ARG A 125 7.57 7.31 5.57
N GLU A 126 7.44 8.32 6.42
CA GLU A 126 6.13 8.79 6.87
C GLU A 126 5.66 9.91 5.96
N LEU A 127 4.42 9.80 5.49
CA LEU A 127 3.76 10.81 4.68
C LEU A 127 2.63 11.43 5.48
N THR A 128 2.51 12.75 5.45
CA THR A 128 1.35 13.47 5.93
C THR A 128 0.73 14.18 4.72
N ILE A 129 -0.50 13.82 4.40
CA ILE A 129 -1.11 14.13 3.11
C ILE A 129 -2.37 14.98 3.33
N PRO A 130 -2.44 16.19 2.75
CA PRO A 130 -3.67 16.99 2.81
C PRO A 130 -4.77 16.31 1.99
N ALA A 131 -6.01 16.61 2.31
CA ALA A 131 -7.17 15.96 1.70
C ALA A 131 -7.18 16.07 0.17
N ASP A 132 -6.76 17.20 -0.39
CA ASP A 132 -6.75 17.41 -1.85
C ASP A 132 -5.75 16.52 -2.59
N LYS A 133 -4.80 15.92 -1.88
CA LYS A 133 -3.87 14.94 -2.44
C LYS A 133 -4.16 13.51 -1.97
N ALA A 134 -5.27 13.32 -1.27
CA ALA A 134 -5.79 12.03 -0.85
C ALA A 134 -7.15 11.80 -1.53
N TYR A 135 -8.23 11.73 -0.75
CA TYR A 135 -9.54 11.41 -1.33
C TYR A 135 -10.45 12.64 -1.47
N GLY A 136 -9.95 13.84 -1.14
CA GLY A 136 -10.59 15.10 -1.45
C GLY A 136 -11.98 15.30 -0.83
N ALA A 137 -12.78 16.10 -1.52
CA ALA A 137 -14.12 16.44 -1.09
C ALA A 137 -15.11 15.27 -1.17
N GLN A 138 -14.77 14.23 -1.91
CA GLN A 138 -15.64 13.05 -2.05
C GLN A 138 -15.39 12.02 -0.95
N GLY A 139 -14.18 11.98 -0.40
CA GLY A 139 -13.79 10.94 0.53
C GLY A 139 -13.72 9.57 -0.13
N SER A 140 -13.74 8.52 0.68
CA SER A 140 -13.71 7.13 0.22
C SER A 140 -14.60 6.30 1.14
N PRO A 141 -15.90 6.17 0.82
CA PRO A 141 -16.80 5.41 1.67
C PRO A 141 -16.54 3.91 1.56
N ASN A 142 -16.68 3.21 2.67
CA ASN A 142 -16.62 1.75 2.73
C ASN A 142 -17.88 1.26 3.45
N SER A 143 -18.79 0.63 2.71
CA SER A 143 -20.06 0.18 3.24
C SER A 143 -19.94 -1.09 4.09
N GLU A 144 -18.87 -1.85 3.95
CA GLU A 144 -18.67 -3.10 4.69
C GLU A 144 -18.01 -2.86 6.04
N ASP A 145 -17.13 -1.87 6.13
CA ASP A 145 -16.39 -1.56 7.35
C ASP A 145 -16.21 -0.04 7.46
N SER A 146 -16.97 0.56 8.38
CA SER A 146 -16.96 2.01 8.57
C SER A 146 -15.59 2.53 9.05
N SER A 147 -14.80 1.72 9.74
CA SER A 147 -13.45 2.13 10.16
C SER A 147 -12.53 2.38 8.98
N LYS A 148 -12.80 1.76 7.83
CA LYS A 148 -12.03 1.94 6.59
C LYS A 148 -12.57 3.08 5.73
N SER A 149 -13.67 3.70 6.10
CA SER A 149 -14.22 4.85 5.38
C SER A 149 -13.37 6.09 5.64
N ILE A 150 -13.18 6.88 4.58
CA ILE A 150 -12.54 8.20 4.66
C ILE A 150 -13.62 9.23 4.42
N ALA A 151 -13.87 10.07 5.41
CA ALA A 151 -14.84 11.16 5.28
C ALA A 151 -14.33 12.22 4.28
N PRO A 152 -15.23 13.04 3.70
CA PRO A 152 -14.78 14.16 2.88
C PRO A 152 -13.80 15.07 3.61
N ASN A 153 -12.85 15.59 2.85
CA ASN A 153 -11.88 16.58 3.32
C ASN A 153 -11.03 16.12 4.50
N THR A 154 -10.63 14.84 4.49
CA THR A 154 -9.83 14.24 5.56
C THR A 154 -8.37 14.11 5.14
N PRO A 155 -7.43 14.74 5.87
CA PRO A 155 -6.01 14.46 5.66
C PRO A 155 -5.66 13.08 6.23
N LEU A 156 -4.61 12.49 5.70
CA LEU A 156 -4.19 11.14 6.06
C LEU A 156 -2.71 11.08 6.38
N LYS A 157 -2.33 10.13 7.21
CA LYS A 157 -0.92 9.77 7.40
C LYS A 157 -0.68 8.33 6.98
N PHE A 158 0.50 8.10 6.45
CA PHE A 158 0.98 6.77 6.07
C PHE A 158 2.41 6.57 6.51
N ILE A 159 2.75 5.34 6.85
CA ILE A 159 4.15 4.89 6.87
C ILE A 159 4.28 3.86 5.77
N VAL A 160 5.25 4.07 4.88
CA VAL A 160 5.47 3.24 3.68
C VAL A 160 6.87 2.69 3.71
N MET A 161 7.00 1.38 3.51
CA MET A 161 8.29 0.72 3.31
C MET A 161 8.37 0.21 1.88
N LEU A 162 9.35 0.70 1.12
CA LEU A 162 9.61 0.19 -0.22
C LEU A 162 10.44 -1.08 -0.14
N ILE A 163 10.04 -2.09 -0.89
CA ILE A 163 10.78 -3.35 -0.97
C ILE A 163 11.29 -3.57 -2.39
N PRO A 164 12.34 -4.40 -2.54
CA PRO A 164 12.84 -4.74 -3.88
C PRO A 164 11.77 -5.42 -4.72
N ASP A 165 11.92 -5.30 -6.04
CA ASP A 165 11.06 -6.00 -6.98
C ASP A 165 11.10 -7.51 -6.73
N PHE A 166 9.99 -8.16 -6.99
CA PHE A 166 9.86 -9.61 -6.87
C PHE A 166 9.04 -10.13 -8.06
N GLU A 167 9.20 -11.40 -8.35
CA GLU A 167 8.44 -12.02 -9.43
C GLU A 167 7.01 -12.29 -8.96
N GLU A 168 6.06 -11.54 -9.53
CA GLU A 168 4.65 -11.71 -9.19
C GLU A 168 4.14 -13.07 -9.66
N VAL A 169 3.26 -13.68 -8.88
CA VAL A 169 2.56 -14.88 -9.29
C VAL A 169 1.71 -14.55 -10.51
N PRO A 170 1.89 -15.25 -11.65
CA PRO A 170 1.11 -14.93 -12.85
C PRO A 170 -0.38 -15.18 -12.62
N GLN A 171 -1.21 -14.24 -13.06
CA GLN A 171 -2.65 -14.45 -13.06
C GLN A 171 -3.01 -15.55 -14.06
N PRO A 172 -3.93 -16.46 -13.70
CA PRO A 172 -4.32 -17.50 -14.63
C PRO A 172 -5.10 -16.90 -15.80
N ASP A 173 -4.89 -17.47 -16.99
CA ASP A 173 -5.69 -17.14 -18.16
C ASP A 173 -7.01 -17.91 -18.07
N LEU A 174 -8.06 -17.22 -17.65
CA LEU A 174 -9.38 -17.80 -17.48
C LEU A 174 -10.20 -17.76 -18.79
N GLN A 175 -9.72 -17.07 -19.83
CA GLN A 175 -10.44 -16.96 -21.10
C GLN A 175 -10.38 -18.22 -21.94
N GLY A 176 -9.33 -19.03 -21.78
CA GLY A 176 -9.19 -20.29 -22.50
C GLY A 176 -9.98 -21.47 -21.92
N ILE A 177 -10.67 -21.26 -20.80
CA ILE A 177 -11.45 -22.31 -20.13
C ILE A 177 -12.92 -22.18 -20.55
N GLU A 178 -13.24 -22.62 -21.75
CA GLU A 178 -14.62 -22.64 -22.24
C GLU A 178 -15.19 -24.05 -22.36
#